data_bdaaa011f1666dbb5fa0eeaaa0589c62
#
_entry.id   bdaaa011f1666dbb5fa0eeaaa0589c62
#
_cell.length_a   1.000
_cell.length_b   1.000
_cell.length_c   1.000
_cell.angle_alpha   90.00
_cell.angle_beta   90.00
_cell.angle_gamma   90.00
#
_symmetry.space_group_name_H-M   'P 1'
#
loop_
_entity.id
_entity.type
_entity.pdbx_description
1 polymer ?
#
loop_
_entity_poly.entity_id
_entity_poly.type
_entity_poly.pdbx_seq_one_letter_code
_entity_poly.pdbx_strand_id
1 'polypeptide(L)'
;PESSAASDVYKRQEEKRLFQSGAIPVDVTISPEHLVTDAIHQLILNPGSLQVLDFAGGKIRLVAVRAIDGGPIVGRELQEIREHMPSVDTRVAAIFRKSQNAIIPTGSTVVEPEDEAFFIAASENIRAVTSELRKLDAPYKRVMIAGGGKIGASLAKQLEANYQVKVIELNYNRCRQLSE
;
A
#
# COMPACT_ATOMS: atom_id res chain seq x y z
N PRO A 1 17.57 29.71 -11.49
CA PRO A 1 16.46 28.76 -11.32
C PRO A 1 17.00 27.57 -10.54
N GLU A 2 16.81 27.63 -9.22
CA GLU A 2 17.25 26.58 -8.31
C GLU A 2 16.35 25.36 -8.48
N SER A 3 16.95 24.18 -8.58
CA SER A 3 16.27 22.94 -8.88
C SER A 3 15.27 22.57 -7.76
N SER A 4 14.09 22.09 -8.12
CA SER A 4 13.03 21.64 -7.21
C SER A 4 13.53 20.64 -6.16
N ALA A 5 14.50 19.80 -6.52
CA ALA A 5 15.12 18.84 -5.60
C ALA A 5 15.96 19.50 -4.51
N ALA A 6 16.69 20.57 -4.83
CA ALA A 6 17.43 21.36 -3.85
C ALA A 6 16.47 22.07 -2.88
N SER A 7 15.32 22.54 -3.37
CA SER A 7 14.27 23.16 -2.54
C SER A 7 13.67 22.16 -1.54
N ASP A 8 13.43 20.90 -1.94
CA ASP A 8 12.85 19.88 -1.05
C ASP A 8 13.86 19.38 -0.01
N VAL A 9 15.14 19.25 -0.38
CA VAL A 9 16.23 18.94 0.56
C VAL A 9 16.43 20.09 1.54
N TYR A 10 16.38 21.33 1.06
CA TYR A 10 16.52 22.53 1.90
C TYR A 10 15.35 22.66 2.88
N LYS A 11 14.12 22.45 2.43
CA LYS A 11 12.93 22.42 3.30
C LYS A 11 13.03 21.37 4.40
N ARG A 12 13.46 20.15 4.07
CA ARG A 12 13.66 19.08 5.06
C ARG A 12 14.78 19.39 6.05
N GLN A 13 15.82 20.09 5.63
CA GLN A 13 16.89 20.53 6.52
C GLN A 13 16.45 21.69 7.42
N GLU A 14 15.67 22.63 6.90
CA GLU A 14 15.09 23.71 7.71
C GLU A 14 14.03 23.19 8.69
N GLU A 15 13.16 22.28 8.28
CA GLU A 15 12.25 21.59 9.18
C GLU A 15 13.00 20.90 10.32
N LYS A 16 14.04 20.11 10.01
CA LYS A 16 14.87 19.49 11.05
C LYS A 16 15.53 20.51 11.98
N ARG A 17 15.98 21.65 11.47
CA ARG A 17 16.59 22.72 12.31
C ARG A 17 15.56 23.42 13.18
N LEU A 18 14.35 23.71 12.67
CA LEU A 18 13.25 24.32 13.43
C LEU A 18 12.77 23.41 14.56
N PHE A 19 12.73 22.10 14.33
CA PHE A 19 12.26 21.12 15.32
C PHE A 19 13.37 20.64 16.28
N GLN A 20 14.64 20.67 15.86
CA GLN A 20 15.78 20.33 16.73
C GLN A 20 16.16 21.43 17.71
N SER A 21 15.79 22.69 17.46
CA SER A 21 16.15 23.82 18.32
C SER A 21 15.31 23.97 19.59
N GLY A 22 14.33 23.07 19.83
CA GLY A 22 13.44 23.15 21.00
C GLY A 22 12.49 24.36 21.01
N ALA A 23 12.48 25.14 19.93
CA ALA A 23 11.65 26.34 19.83
C ALA A 23 10.15 26.02 19.63
N ILE A 24 9.83 24.88 19.01
CA ILE A 24 8.44 24.43 18.79
C ILE A 24 8.39 22.92 19.12
N PRO A 25 7.65 22.50 20.16
CA PRO A 25 7.48 21.09 20.47
C PRO A 25 6.53 20.45 19.43
N VAL A 26 7.10 19.79 18.42
CA VAL A 26 6.33 19.07 17.40
C VAL A 26 6.74 17.60 17.44
N ASP A 27 5.81 16.75 17.83
CA ASP A 27 6.03 15.30 17.91
C ASP A 27 5.86 14.62 16.53
N VAL A 28 4.93 15.11 15.70
CA VAL A 28 4.60 14.53 14.41
C VAL A 28 4.29 15.59 13.38
N THR A 29 4.91 15.50 12.20
CA THR A 29 4.58 16.31 11.03
C THR A 29 3.83 15.44 10.02
N ILE A 30 2.64 15.88 9.61
CA ILE A 30 1.81 15.18 8.62
C ILE A 30 1.87 15.94 7.30
N SER A 31 2.36 15.27 6.25
CA SER A 31 2.27 15.74 4.87
C SER A 31 1.25 14.89 4.11
N PRO A 32 0.09 15.42 3.74
CA PRO A 32 -0.92 14.67 3.00
C PRO A 32 -0.39 14.08 1.69
N GLU A 33 0.47 14.82 0.99
CA GLU A 33 1.05 14.36 -0.27
C GLU A 33 1.94 13.11 -0.07
N HIS A 34 2.72 13.06 0.99
CA HIS A 34 3.55 11.89 1.31
C HIS A 34 2.69 10.70 1.72
N LEU A 35 1.68 10.92 2.56
CA LEU A 35 0.77 9.84 2.97
C LEU A 35 0.07 9.19 1.78
N VAL A 36 -0.44 10.00 0.85
CA VAL A 36 -1.09 9.48 -0.37
C VAL A 36 -0.08 8.76 -1.26
N THR A 37 1.12 9.31 -1.45
CA THR A 37 2.17 8.69 -2.26
C THR A 37 2.57 7.34 -1.68
N ASP A 38 2.79 7.25 -0.38
CA ASP A 38 3.18 6.02 0.31
C ASP A 38 2.06 4.98 0.26
N ALA A 39 0.80 5.38 0.44
CA ALA A 39 -0.35 4.49 0.32
C ALA A 39 -0.46 3.88 -1.09
N ILE A 40 -0.33 4.70 -2.15
CA ILE A 40 -0.35 4.22 -3.54
C ILE A 40 0.84 3.29 -3.80
N HIS A 41 2.03 3.65 -3.33
CA HIS A 41 3.23 2.82 -3.46
C HIS A 41 3.02 1.44 -2.83
N GLN A 42 2.46 1.38 -1.62
CA GLN A 42 2.14 0.11 -0.96
C GLN A 42 1.16 -0.75 -1.76
N LEU A 43 0.14 -0.16 -2.38
CA LEU A 43 -0.80 -0.88 -3.25
C LEU A 43 -0.13 -1.45 -4.50
N ILE A 44 0.82 -0.72 -5.10
CA ILE A 44 1.58 -1.20 -6.27
C ILE A 44 2.51 -2.35 -5.88
N LEU A 45 3.14 -2.29 -4.71
CA LEU A 45 3.99 -3.36 -4.19
C LEU A 45 3.21 -4.62 -3.80
N ASN A 46 1.93 -4.46 -3.43
CA ASN A 46 1.06 -5.55 -2.99
C ASN A 46 -0.16 -5.68 -3.93
N PRO A 47 0.02 -6.19 -5.16
CA PRO A 47 -1.06 -6.32 -6.13
C PRO A 47 -2.22 -7.14 -5.58
N GLY A 48 -3.43 -6.65 -5.78
CA GLY A 48 -4.64 -7.31 -5.30
C GLY A 48 -5.11 -6.86 -3.92
N SER A 49 -4.33 -6.06 -3.21
CA SER A 49 -4.76 -5.43 -1.96
C SER A 49 -5.60 -4.19 -2.23
N LEU A 50 -6.61 -3.97 -1.39
CA LEU A 50 -7.42 -2.75 -1.38
C LEU A 50 -6.81 -1.69 -0.45
N GLN A 51 -6.18 -2.15 0.62
CA GLN A 51 -5.52 -1.34 1.61
C GLN A 51 -4.36 -2.09 2.24
N VAL A 52 -3.28 -1.38 2.56
CA VAL A 52 -2.11 -1.92 3.26
C VAL A 52 -1.72 -0.95 4.36
N LEU A 53 -1.67 -1.43 5.60
CA LEU A 53 -1.25 -0.66 6.76
C LEU A 53 -0.09 -1.38 7.45
N ASP A 54 1.02 -0.66 7.63
CA ASP A 54 2.21 -1.17 8.30
C ASP A 54 2.16 -0.91 9.81
N PHE A 55 2.53 -1.91 10.59
CA PHE A 55 2.70 -1.86 12.05
C PHE A 55 4.10 -2.32 12.45
N ALA A 56 4.52 -1.95 13.66
CA ALA A 56 5.79 -2.37 14.24
C ALA A 56 7.00 -2.11 13.31
N GLY A 57 7.05 -0.92 12.70
CA GLY A 57 8.13 -0.56 11.77
C GLY A 57 8.15 -1.40 10.50
N GLY A 58 6.98 -1.82 10.00
CA GLY A 58 6.82 -2.58 8.78
C GLY A 58 7.01 -4.09 8.93
N LYS A 59 7.17 -4.61 10.14
CA LYS A 59 7.29 -6.05 10.41
C LYS A 59 5.96 -6.79 10.29
N ILE A 60 4.87 -6.12 10.66
CA ILE A 60 3.52 -6.66 10.62
C ILE A 60 2.69 -5.77 9.71
N ARG A 61 1.81 -6.37 8.91
CA ARG A 61 0.88 -5.69 8.04
C ARG A 61 -0.55 -6.13 8.27
N LEU A 62 -1.45 -5.15 8.22
CA LEU A 62 -2.87 -5.40 8.01
C LEU A 62 -3.18 -5.09 6.55
N VAL A 63 -3.76 -6.06 5.86
CA VAL A 63 -4.07 -5.96 4.44
C VAL A 63 -5.53 -6.25 4.22
N ALA A 64 -6.22 -5.36 3.53
CA ALA A 64 -7.57 -5.61 3.04
C ALA A 64 -7.49 -6.22 1.63
N VAL A 65 -8.14 -7.35 1.44
CA VAL A 65 -8.19 -8.08 0.16
C VAL A 65 -9.63 -8.42 -0.17
N ARG A 66 -10.01 -8.21 -1.44
CA ARG A 66 -11.31 -8.65 -1.92
C ARG A 66 -11.23 -10.11 -2.37
N ALA A 67 -12.10 -10.95 -1.81
CA ALA A 67 -12.28 -12.32 -2.22
C ALA A 67 -12.86 -12.36 -3.64
N ILE A 68 -12.18 -13.08 -4.54
CA ILE A 68 -12.61 -13.23 -5.92
C ILE A 68 -12.93 -14.71 -6.15
N ASP A 69 -13.98 -14.96 -6.88
CA ASP A 69 -14.35 -16.33 -7.26
C ASP A 69 -13.16 -17.10 -7.85
N GLY A 70 -12.96 -18.34 -7.40
CA GLY A 70 -11.78 -19.15 -7.72
C GLY A 70 -10.56 -18.93 -6.83
N GLY A 71 -10.63 -18.06 -5.80
CA GLY A 71 -9.63 -18.03 -4.73
C GLY A 71 -9.65 -19.31 -3.90
N PRO A 72 -8.50 -19.89 -3.49
CA PRO A 72 -8.43 -21.18 -2.79
C PRO A 72 -9.34 -21.32 -1.56
N ILE A 73 -9.48 -20.25 -0.77
CA ILE A 73 -10.30 -20.23 0.44
C ILE A 73 -11.73 -19.72 0.21
N VAL A 74 -12.05 -19.23 -0.99
CA VAL A 74 -13.37 -18.70 -1.30
C VAL A 74 -14.38 -19.84 -1.40
N GLY A 75 -15.49 -19.75 -0.66
CA GLY A 75 -16.48 -20.81 -0.48
C GLY A 75 -16.13 -21.83 0.59
N ARG A 76 -15.05 -21.62 1.35
CA ARG A 76 -14.55 -22.50 2.41
C ARG A 76 -14.47 -21.79 3.76
N GLU A 77 -14.31 -22.58 4.81
CA GLU A 77 -14.15 -22.07 6.16
C GLU A 77 -12.74 -21.49 6.39
N LEU A 78 -12.62 -20.40 7.14
CA LEU A 78 -11.35 -19.75 7.43
C LEU A 78 -10.32 -20.65 8.12
N GLN A 79 -10.75 -21.64 8.89
CA GLN A 79 -9.85 -22.60 9.54
C GLN A 79 -9.02 -23.41 8.53
N GLU A 80 -9.51 -23.61 7.30
CA GLU A 80 -8.79 -24.30 6.24
C GLU A 80 -7.56 -23.55 5.74
N ILE A 81 -7.43 -22.23 5.99
CA ILE A 81 -6.22 -21.45 5.67
C ILE A 81 -4.97 -22.08 6.30
N ARG A 82 -5.12 -22.62 7.53
CA ARG A 82 -4.00 -23.27 8.22
C ARG A 82 -3.54 -24.56 7.54
N GLU A 83 -4.42 -25.23 6.83
CA GLU A 83 -4.10 -26.43 6.06
C GLU A 83 -3.33 -26.08 4.78
N HIS A 84 -3.73 -24.97 4.14
CA HIS A 84 -3.06 -24.48 2.94
C HIS A 84 -1.69 -23.84 3.25
N MET A 85 -1.59 -23.15 4.38
CA MET A 85 -0.39 -22.38 4.76
C MET A 85 0.02 -22.69 6.21
N PRO A 86 0.48 -23.91 6.52
CA PRO A 86 0.76 -24.31 7.91
C PRO A 86 1.92 -23.54 8.56
N SER A 87 2.83 -22.98 7.75
CA SER A 87 3.99 -22.20 8.21
C SER A 87 3.72 -20.69 8.29
N VAL A 88 2.53 -20.22 7.88
CA VAL A 88 2.19 -18.80 7.84
C VAL A 88 1.29 -18.46 9.03
N ASP A 89 1.83 -17.67 9.96
CA ASP A 89 1.02 -17.13 11.04
C ASP A 89 0.24 -15.92 10.52
N THR A 90 -1.07 -16.10 10.40
CA THR A 90 -2.01 -15.08 9.93
C THR A 90 -3.32 -15.13 10.70
N ARG A 91 -3.97 -13.99 10.79
CA ARG A 91 -5.30 -13.86 11.41
C ARG A 91 -6.18 -12.95 10.58
N VAL A 92 -7.43 -13.37 10.37
CA VAL A 92 -8.47 -12.50 9.81
C VAL A 92 -9.06 -11.67 10.94
N ALA A 93 -8.91 -10.36 10.86
CA ALA A 93 -9.38 -9.42 11.86
C ALA A 93 -10.86 -9.07 11.68
N ALA A 94 -11.29 -8.91 10.42
CA ALA A 94 -12.66 -8.58 10.07
C ALA A 94 -12.96 -9.01 8.62
N ILE A 95 -14.25 -9.21 8.34
CA ILE A 95 -14.77 -9.37 6.98
C ILE A 95 -15.90 -8.37 6.79
N PHE A 96 -15.84 -7.60 5.70
CA PHE A 96 -16.91 -6.73 5.26
C PHE A 96 -17.63 -7.36 4.07
N ARG A 97 -18.90 -7.68 4.26
CA ARG A 97 -19.77 -8.26 3.24
C ARG A 97 -20.80 -7.24 2.79
N LYS A 98 -21.05 -7.17 1.49
CA LYS A 98 -22.06 -6.26 0.94
C LYS A 98 -23.39 -6.39 1.70
N SER A 99 -23.98 -5.26 2.06
CA SER A 99 -25.27 -5.17 2.77
C SER A 99 -25.31 -5.73 4.19
N GLN A 100 -24.14 -6.00 4.81
CA GLN A 100 -24.05 -6.45 6.20
C GLN A 100 -23.09 -5.56 7.01
N ASN A 101 -23.22 -5.62 8.33
CA ASN A 101 -22.22 -5.04 9.23
C ASN A 101 -20.92 -5.84 9.16
N ALA A 102 -19.83 -5.22 9.63
CA ALA A 102 -18.55 -5.91 9.76
C ALA A 102 -18.71 -7.20 10.59
N ILE A 103 -18.23 -8.31 10.05
CA ILE A 103 -18.23 -9.62 10.68
C ILE A 103 -16.89 -9.79 11.43
N ILE A 104 -16.95 -10.12 12.70
CA ILE A 104 -15.78 -10.64 13.44
C ILE A 104 -15.73 -12.13 13.17
N PRO A 105 -14.79 -12.63 12.35
CA PRO A 105 -14.85 -14.00 11.88
C PRO A 105 -14.37 -14.99 12.94
N THR A 106 -14.92 -16.21 12.86
CA THR A 106 -14.46 -17.40 13.57
C THR A 106 -13.82 -18.38 12.58
N GLY A 107 -13.25 -19.48 13.08
CA GLY A 107 -12.70 -20.51 12.21
C GLY A 107 -13.73 -21.12 11.24
N SER A 108 -14.99 -21.20 11.65
CA SER A 108 -16.13 -21.72 10.84
C SER A 108 -16.79 -20.68 9.94
N THR A 109 -16.28 -19.45 9.91
CA THR A 109 -16.80 -18.42 8.99
C THR A 109 -16.40 -18.78 7.56
N VAL A 110 -17.38 -18.88 6.69
CA VAL A 110 -17.15 -19.12 5.25
C VAL A 110 -16.88 -17.81 4.54
N VAL A 111 -15.81 -17.78 3.75
CA VAL A 111 -15.48 -16.64 2.90
C VAL A 111 -16.33 -16.69 1.64
N GLU A 112 -17.08 -15.62 1.36
CA GLU A 112 -17.89 -15.51 0.15
C GLU A 112 -17.20 -14.64 -0.92
N PRO A 113 -17.51 -14.85 -2.21
CA PRO A 113 -17.07 -13.94 -3.26
C PRO A 113 -17.48 -12.49 -2.94
N GLU A 114 -16.62 -11.52 -3.26
CA GLU A 114 -16.79 -10.10 -2.99
C GLU A 114 -16.65 -9.68 -1.52
N ASP A 115 -16.41 -10.61 -0.59
CA ASP A 115 -16.01 -10.26 0.77
C ASP A 115 -14.72 -9.45 0.77
N GLU A 116 -14.65 -8.40 1.57
CA GLU A 116 -13.43 -7.69 1.87
C GLU A 116 -12.88 -8.18 3.20
N ALA A 117 -11.86 -9.03 3.14
CA ALA A 117 -11.24 -9.62 4.31
C ALA A 117 -9.98 -8.86 4.73
N PHE A 118 -9.91 -8.55 6.01
CA PHE A 118 -8.79 -7.85 6.63
C PHE A 118 -7.89 -8.84 7.35
N PHE A 119 -6.68 -9.05 6.83
CA PHE A 119 -5.70 -9.97 7.36
C PHE A 119 -4.59 -9.24 8.10
N ILE A 120 -4.10 -9.85 9.17
CA ILE A 120 -2.88 -9.47 9.87
C ILE A 120 -1.87 -10.60 9.68
N ALA A 121 -0.69 -10.28 9.18
CA ALA A 121 0.41 -11.23 9.02
C ALA A 121 1.76 -10.52 9.04
N ALA A 122 2.85 -11.29 9.14
CA ALA A 122 4.19 -10.78 8.89
C ALA A 122 4.30 -10.27 7.44
N SER A 123 5.04 -9.18 7.23
CA SER A 123 5.12 -8.49 5.94
C SER A 123 5.55 -9.39 4.79
N GLU A 124 6.44 -10.34 5.05
CA GLU A 124 6.93 -11.34 4.11
C GLU A 124 5.84 -12.33 3.65
N ASN A 125 4.82 -12.55 4.48
CA ASN A 125 3.76 -13.52 4.25
C ASN A 125 2.53 -12.95 3.54
N ILE A 126 2.44 -11.63 3.38
CA ILE A 126 1.25 -10.95 2.83
C ILE A 126 0.88 -11.46 1.45
N ARG A 127 1.87 -11.72 0.59
CA ARG A 127 1.61 -12.23 -0.75
C ARG A 127 0.98 -13.63 -0.73
N ALA A 128 1.45 -14.52 0.15
CA ALA A 128 0.87 -15.84 0.33
C ALA A 128 -0.57 -15.74 0.81
N VAL A 129 -0.83 -14.91 1.83
CA VAL A 129 -2.18 -14.68 2.36
C VAL A 129 -3.12 -14.11 1.30
N THR A 130 -2.66 -13.14 0.52
CA THR A 130 -3.46 -12.54 -0.55
C THR A 130 -3.83 -13.57 -1.62
N SER A 131 -2.93 -14.52 -1.92
CA SER A 131 -3.19 -15.58 -2.91
C SER A 131 -4.27 -16.58 -2.51
N GLU A 132 -4.61 -16.68 -1.23
CA GLU A 132 -5.72 -17.51 -0.76
C GLU A 132 -7.09 -16.95 -1.15
N LEU A 133 -7.22 -15.62 -1.23
CA LEU A 133 -8.48 -14.96 -1.55
C LEU A 133 -8.67 -14.71 -3.04
N ARG A 134 -7.60 -14.71 -3.79
CA ARG A 134 -7.64 -14.43 -5.22
C ARG A 134 -6.39 -14.94 -5.93
N LYS A 135 -6.57 -15.35 -7.18
CA LYS A 135 -5.42 -15.62 -8.03
C LYS A 135 -4.64 -14.32 -8.25
N LEU A 136 -3.36 -14.32 -7.89
CA LEU A 136 -2.52 -13.16 -8.08
C LEU A 136 -2.05 -13.06 -9.53
N ASP A 137 -2.13 -11.85 -10.07
CA ASP A 137 -1.51 -11.51 -11.34
C ASP A 137 0.03 -11.50 -11.21
N ALA A 138 0.70 -11.61 -12.36
CA ALA A 138 2.14 -11.40 -12.41
C ALA A 138 2.48 -9.98 -11.93
N PRO A 139 3.62 -9.79 -11.23
CA PRO A 139 4.00 -8.45 -10.78
C PRO A 139 4.07 -7.46 -11.94
N TYR A 140 3.51 -6.29 -11.75
CA TYR A 140 3.60 -5.22 -12.72
C TYR A 140 5.05 -4.81 -12.90
N LYS A 141 5.46 -4.57 -14.15
CA LYS A 141 6.80 -4.06 -14.47
C LYS A 141 6.77 -2.63 -15.00
N ARG A 142 5.61 -2.18 -15.45
CA ARG A 142 5.41 -0.87 -16.08
C ARG A 142 4.27 -0.15 -15.38
N VAL A 143 4.53 1.12 -15.04
CA VAL A 143 3.56 2.00 -14.38
C VAL A 143 3.43 3.27 -15.21
N MET A 144 2.21 3.67 -15.48
CA MET A 144 1.91 4.95 -16.12
C MET A 144 1.20 5.85 -15.12
N ILE A 145 1.73 7.07 -14.94
CA ILE A 145 1.20 8.07 -14.02
C ILE A 145 0.64 9.22 -14.84
N ALA A 146 -0.63 9.50 -14.72
CA ALA A 146 -1.27 10.67 -15.33
C ALA A 146 -1.23 11.85 -14.35
N GLY A 147 -0.45 12.86 -14.68
CA GLY A 147 -0.19 14.05 -13.87
C GLY A 147 1.17 14.05 -13.20
N GLY A 148 2.01 15.03 -13.54
CA GLY A 148 3.34 15.26 -12.97
C GLY A 148 3.37 16.24 -11.81
N GLY A 149 2.25 16.41 -11.07
CA GLY A 149 2.18 17.24 -9.87
C GLY A 149 3.02 16.67 -8.72
N LYS A 150 2.84 17.22 -7.50
CA LYS A 150 3.62 16.81 -6.32
C LYS A 150 3.52 15.31 -6.05
N ILE A 151 2.30 14.74 -6.05
CA ILE A 151 2.05 13.32 -5.80
C ILE A 151 2.62 12.46 -6.93
N GLY A 152 2.30 12.78 -8.20
CA GLY A 152 2.77 12.01 -9.34
C GLY A 152 4.28 11.97 -9.48
N ALA A 153 4.95 13.11 -9.28
CA ALA A 153 6.41 13.20 -9.28
C ALA A 153 7.05 12.42 -8.13
N SER A 154 6.50 12.52 -6.92
CA SER A 154 6.99 11.78 -5.76
C SER A 154 6.82 10.28 -5.93
N LEU A 155 5.66 9.84 -6.44
CA LEU A 155 5.38 8.44 -6.74
C LEU A 155 6.32 7.90 -7.84
N ALA A 156 6.51 8.66 -8.92
CA ALA A 156 7.44 8.28 -9.99
C ALA A 156 8.84 8.02 -9.44
N LYS A 157 9.35 8.93 -8.59
CA LYS A 157 10.65 8.82 -7.95
C LYS A 157 10.77 7.61 -7.02
N GLN A 158 9.71 7.23 -6.31
CA GLN A 158 9.72 6.04 -5.46
C GLN A 158 9.72 4.74 -6.29
N LEU A 159 9.10 4.77 -7.47
CA LEU A 159 8.91 3.58 -8.30
C LEU A 159 10.04 3.35 -9.32
N GLU A 160 10.76 4.39 -9.75
CA GLU A 160 11.72 4.32 -10.87
C GLU A 160 12.85 3.30 -10.66
N ALA A 161 13.22 3.01 -9.41
CA ALA A 161 14.26 2.04 -9.10
C ALA A 161 13.87 0.58 -9.45
N ASN A 162 12.56 0.26 -9.42
CA ASN A 162 12.05 -1.10 -9.56
C ASN A 162 11.08 -1.29 -10.73
N TYR A 163 10.59 -0.21 -11.31
CA TYR A 163 9.56 -0.21 -12.35
C TYR A 163 9.96 0.67 -13.54
N GLN A 164 9.46 0.33 -14.71
CA GLN A 164 9.49 1.25 -15.84
C GLN A 164 8.35 2.25 -15.67
N VAL A 165 8.69 3.47 -15.26
CA VAL A 165 7.70 4.52 -14.99
C VAL A 165 7.60 5.45 -16.18
N LYS A 166 6.36 5.75 -16.58
CA LYS A 166 6.03 6.78 -17.57
C LYS A 166 5.08 7.79 -16.96
N VAL A 167 5.50 9.06 -16.91
CA VAL A 167 4.64 10.16 -16.47
C VAL A 167 4.07 10.88 -17.70
N ILE A 168 2.76 11.12 -17.68
CA ILE A 168 2.05 11.94 -18.68
C ILE A 168 1.69 13.25 -18.00
N GLU A 169 2.19 14.36 -18.53
CA GLU A 169 1.96 15.70 -18.02
C GLU A 169 1.60 16.64 -19.17
N LEU A 170 0.61 17.50 -18.96
CA LEU A 170 0.14 18.44 -19.98
C LEU A 170 1.04 19.67 -20.08
N ASN A 171 1.60 20.12 -18.96
CA ASN A 171 2.46 21.28 -18.90
C ASN A 171 3.89 20.94 -19.37
N TYR A 172 4.28 21.50 -20.51
CA TYR A 172 5.60 21.26 -21.10
C TYR A 172 6.78 21.59 -20.17
N ASN A 173 6.72 22.73 -19.47
CA ASN A 173 7.78 23.11 -18.55
C ASN A 173 7.92 22.11 -17.41
N ARG A 174 6.79 21.58 -16.94
CA ARG A 174 6.78 20.56 -15.90
C ARG A 174 7.31 19.21 -16.41
N CYS A 175 6.98 18.83 -17.66
CA CYS A 175 7.56 17.63 -18.29
C CYS A 175 9.09 17.71 -18.30
N ARG A 176 9.63 18.86 -18.71
CA ARG A 176 11.08 19.08 -18.75
C ARG A 176 11.75 18.96 -17.37
N GLN A 177 11.12 19.53 -16.35
CA GLN A 177 11.63 19.42 -14.95
C GLN A 177 11.64 17.98 -14.43
N LEU A 178 10.71 17.14 -14.90
CA LEU A 178 10.61 15.75 -14.47
C LEU A 178 11.55 14.80 -15.24
N SER A 179 12.12 15.25 -16.36
CA SER A 179 13.03 14.46 -17.19
C SER A 179 14.51 14.72 -16.88
N GLU A 180 14.82 15.71 -16.05
CA GLU A 180 16.15 16.07 -15.52
C GLU A 180 16.43 15.34 -14.19
#